data_22250dc1c05923c8d4ac0876429d4d3f
#
_entry.id   22250dc1c05923c8d4ac0876429d4d3f
#
_cell.length_a   1.000
_cell.length_b   1.000
_cell.length_c   1.000
_cell.angle_alpha   90.00
_cell.angle_beta   90.00
_cell.angle_gamma   90.00
#
_symmetry.space_group_name_H-M   'P 1'
#
loop_
_entity.id
_entity.type
_entity.pdbx_description
1 polymer ?
#
loop_
_entity_poly.entity_id
_entity_poly.type
_entity_poly.pdbx_seq_one_letter_code
_entity_poly.pdbx_strand_id
1 'polypeptide(L)'
;MVKKKKENQKIQKLLEENPDFFVENPHVLQKIKFPDVNMSQDNNSVISFKDWIIKKLKNKQRKIIENARFNFLTQEKLHRAIINLVSINEIKTLVEYMTKELTKEIGVDSILLVSSYQKITKFGGVFLEKEKLRLITGNENKIILDAVDDDLEIFNSIPYKIYSNALCILDESIFNEPSLIALGSKQKIFFKNKGAELISFFHEFIKQHLKNIKNNCYG
;
A
#
# COMPACT_ATOMS: atom_id res chain seq x y z
N MET A 1 -17.41 38.06 -8.60
CA MET A 1 -16.55 36.85 -8.69
C MET A 1 -16.35 36.35 -10.12
N VAL A 2 -17.35 36.29 -10.99
CA VAL A 2 -17.27 35.74 -12.37
C VAL A 2 -16.32 36.51 -13.28
N LYS A 3 -16.22 37.82 -13.17
CA LYS A 3 -15.28 38.66 -13.99
C LYS A 3 -13.81 38.30 -13.73
N LYS A 4 -13.41 38.18 -12.46
CA LYS A 4 -12.03 37.83 -12.04
C LYS A 4 -11.58 36.43 -12.51
N LYS A 5 -12.52 35.47 -12.57
CA LYS A 5 -12.28 34.11 -13.05
C LYS A 5 -12.01 34.09 -14.58
N LYS A 6 -12.75 34.89 -15.36
CA LYS A 6 -12.53 35.01 -16.81
C LYS A 6 -11.21 35.72 -17.14
N GLU A 7 -10.82 36.73 -16.37
CA GLU A 7 -9.53 37.42 -16.53
C GLU A 7 -8.37 36.49 -16.21
N ASN A 8 -8.43 35.72 -15.14
CA ASN A 8 -7.40 34.73 -14.80
C ASN A 8 -7.25 33.66 -15.88
N GLN A 9 -8.33 33.19 -16.48
CA GLN A 9 -8.28 32.24 -17.60
C GLN A 9 -7.60 32.82 -18.85
N LYS A 10 -7.84 34.11 -19.15
CA LYS A 10 -7.15 34.78 -20.26
C LYS A 10 -5.64 34.90 -20.02
N ILE A 11 -5.24 35.28 -18.80
CA ILE A 11 -3.82 35.40 -18.43
C ILE A 11 -3.14 34.02 -18.52
N GLN A 12 -3.81 32.97 -17.99
CA GLN A 12 -3.29 31.61 -18.07
C GLN A 12 -3.05 31.18 -19.52
N LYS A 13 -4.04 31.34 -20.39
CA LYS A 13 -3.93 31.02 -21.83
C LYS A 13 -2.83 31.79 -22.52
N LEU A 14 -2.69 33.09 -22.23
CA LEU A 14 -1.66 33.96 -22.80
C LEU A 14 -0.25 33.54 -22.39
N LEU A 15 -0.06 33.08 -21.16
CA LEU A 15 1.21 32.55 -20.67
C LEU A 15 1.52 31.15 -21.21
N GLU A 16 0.50 30.30 -21.46
CA GLU A 16 0.66 29.01 -22.12
C GLU A 16 1.06 29.17 -23.60
N GLU A 17 0.51 30.18 -24.27
CA GLU A 17 0.85 30.51 -25.68
C GLU A 17 2.21 31.19 -25.83
N ASN A 18 2.75 31.81 -24.76
CA ASN A 18 4.03 32.51 -24.75
C ASN A 18 4.96 32.00 -23.64
N PRO A 19 5.54 30.79 -23.76
CA PRO A 19 6.36 30.16 -22.70
C PRO A 19 7.64 30.97 -22.39
N ASP A 20 8.14 31.73 -23.35
CA ASP A 20 9.36 32.55 -23.22
C ASP A 20 9.09 33.93 -22.61
N PHE A 21 7.86 34.30 -22.33
CA PHE A 21 7.48 35.61 -21.78
C PHE A 21 8.34 36.02 -20.57
N PHE A 22 8.64 35.12 -19.65
CA PHE A 22 9.42 35.42 -18.46
C PHE A 22 10.93 35.45 -18.74
N VAL A 23 11.41 34.84 -19.82
CA VAL A 23 12.79 34.92 -20.29
C VAL A 23 13.06 36.31 -20.86
N GLU A 24 12.11 36.80 -21.65
CA GLU A 24 12.17 38.15 -22.26
C GLU A 24 11.89 39.26 -21.23
N ASN A 25 11.12 38.96 -20.18
CA ASN A 25 10.70 39.91 -19.15
C ASN A 25 11.08 39.47 -17.70
N PRO A 26 12.39 39.30 -17.40
CA PRO A 26 12.84 38.78 -16.11
C PRO A 26 12.48 39.68 -14.92
N HIS A 27 12.30 40.97 -15.13
CA HIS A 27 11.86 41.93 -14.12
C HIS A 27 10.43 41.64 -13.59
N VAL A 28 9.59 40.97 -14.39
CA VAL A 28 8.23 40.59 -13.98
C VAL A 28 8.28 39.52 -12.91
N LEU A 29 9.18 38.53 -13.06
CA LEU A 29 9.35 37.44 -12.06
C LEU A 29 9.74 37.99 -10.69
N GLN A 30 10.52 39.08 -10.62
CA GLN A 30 10.92 39.70 -9.36
C GLN A 30 9.74 40.33 -8.59
N LYS A 31 8.70 40.74 -9.32
CA LYS A 31 7.51 41.36 -8.76
C LYS A 31 6.36 40.37 -8.40
N ILE A 32 6.45 39.15 -8.90
CA ILE A 32 5.45 38.12 -8.63
C ILE A 32 5.58 37.66 -7.17
N LYS A 33 4.46 37.67 -6.46
CA LYS A 33 4.35 37.24 -5.07
C LYS A 33 3.83 35.82 -5.04
N PHE A 34 4.54 34.93 -4.36
CA PHE A 34 4.19 33.53 -4.18
C PHE A 34 3.82 33.24 -2.73
N PRO A 35 2.80 32.42 -2.47
CA PRO A 35 2.48 32.00 -1.10
C PRO A 35 3.57 31.09 -0.55
N ASP A 36 3.87 31.20 0.75
CA ASP A 36 4.80 30.30 1.41
C ASP A 36 4.20 28.88 1.48
N VAL A 37 4.95 27.88 1.02
CA VAL A 37 4.51 26.48 0.90
C VAL A 37 4.30 25.79 2.27
N ASN A 38 4.81 26.36 3.35
CA ASN A 38 4.82 25.73 4.67
C ASN A 38 3.97 26.46 5.73
N MET A 39 3.23 27.50 5.36
CA MET A 39 2.41 28.20 6.35
C MET A 39 0.95 27.78 6.29
N SER A 40 0.39 27.43 7.43
CA SER A 40 -1.03 27.42 7.71
C SER A 40 -1.65 28.76 7.32
N GLN A 41 -2.90 28.75 6.89
CA GLN A 41 -3.65 29.80 6.16
C GLN A 41 -3.66 31.24 6.74
N ASP A 42 -3.06 31.49 7.92
CA ASP A 42 -3.20 32.76 8.64
C ASP A 42 -2.04 33.75 8.54
N ASN A 43 -0.92 33.37 7.94
CA ASN A 43 0.22 34.28 7.79
C ASN A 43 0.60 34.48 6.31
N ASN A 44 0.24 35.65 5.76
CA ASN A 44 0.56 36.12 4.41
C ASN A 44 2.05 36.42 4.23
N SER A 45 2.95 35.45 4.50
CA SER A 45 4.36 35.65 4.17
C SER A 45 4.56 35.43 2.68
N VAL A 46 5.16 36.42 2.04
CA VAL A 46 5.44 36.45 0.63
C VAL A 46 6.93 36.16 0.42
N ILE A 47 7.25 35.18 -0.38
CA ILE A 47 8.62 34.78 -0.71
C ILE A 47 8.91 35.05 -2.18
N SER A 48 10.20 35.18 -2.52
CA SER A 48 10.62 35.32 -3.90
C SER A 48 10.34 34.02 -4.69
N PHE A 49 10.15 34.13 -6.00
CA PHE A 49 9.96 32.97 -6.89
C PHE A 49 11.09 31.95 -6.73
N LYS A 50 12.33 32.40 -6.67
CA LYS A 50 13.51 31.56 -6.48
C LYS A 50 13.42 30.75 -5.18
N ASP A 51 13.10 31.41 -4.08
CA ASP A 51 13.01 30.75 -2.77
C ASP A 51 11.84 29.78 -2.71
N TRP A 52 10.71 30.13 -3.35
CA TRP A 52 9.56 29.25 -3.49
C TRP A 52 9.92 27.96 -4.25
N ILE A 53 10.59 28.08 -5.41
CA ILE A 53 11.06 26.94 -6.21
C ILE A 53 12.02 26.06 -5.39
N ILE A 54 13.02 26.68 -4.76
CA ILE A 54 14.00 25.96 -3.93
C ILE A 54 13.28 25.19 -2.82
N LYS A 55 12.35 25.83 -2.13
CA LYS A 55 11.58 25.21 -1.04
C LYS A 55 10.70 24.05 -1.54
N LYS A 56 10.05 24.24 -2.69
CA LYS A 56 9.25 23.20 -3.35
C LYS A 56 10.10 21.99 -3.75
N LEU A 57 11.29 22.23 -4.34
CA LEU A 57 12.22 21.17 -4.73
C LEU A 57 12.79 20.43 -3.52
N LYS A 58 13.21 21.14 -2.46
CA LYS A 58 13.68 20.54 -1.20
C LYS A 58 12.59 19.66 -0.55
N ASN A 59 11.34 20.12 -0.54
CA ASN A 59 10.22 19.32 -0.01
C ASN A 59 9.96 18.07 -0.85
N LYS A 60 10.04 18.16 -2.18
CA LYS A 60 9.92 17.01 -3.07
C LYS A 60 11.07 16.01 -2.84
N GLN A 61 12.31 16.52 -2.76
CA GLN A 61 13.49 15.69 -2.48
C GLN A 61 13.36 14.97 -1.12
N ARG A 62 12.94 15.69 -0.06
CA ARG A 62 12.73 15.09 1.26
C ARG A 62 11.72 13.93 1.20
N LYS A 63 10.58 14.13 0.53
CA LYS A 63 9.57 13.06 0.35
C LYS A 63 10.11 11.85 -0.41
N ILE A 64 10.94 12.07 -1.42
CA ILE A 64 11.59 10.97 -2.17
C ILE A 64 12.52 10.18 -1.24
N ILE A 65 13.36 10.88 -0.45
CA ILE A 65 14.30 10.25 0.50
C ILE A 65 13.52 9.47 1.58
N GLU A 66 12.48 10.06 2.15
CA GLU A 66 11.63 9.40 3.16
C GLU A 66 10.95 8.13 2.59
N ASN A 67 10.43 8.19 1.37
CA ASN A 67 9.84 7.02 0.71
C ASN A 67 10.90 5.94 0.40
N ALA A 68 12.07 6.34 -0.09
CA ALA A 68 13.16 5.40 -0.36
C ALA A 68 13.64 4.71 0.92
N ARG A 69 13.80 5.47 2.02
CA ARG A 69 14.16 4.93 3.33
C ARG A 69 13.10 3.96 3.86
N PHE A 70 11.83 4.34 3.75
CA PHE A 70 10.72 3.47 4.16
C PHE A 70 10.74 2.15 3.38
N ASN A 71 10.87 2.21 2.05
CA ASN A 71 10.93 1.01 1.21
C ASN A 71 12.12 0.12 1.56
N PHE A 72 13.30 0.71 1.76
CA PHE A 72 14.50 -0.03 2.15
C PHE A 72 14.33 -0.76 3.48
N LEU A 73 13.83 -0.08 4.51
CA LEU A 73 13.60 -0.69 5.83
C LEU A 73 12.52 -1.79 5.77
N THR A 74 11.48 -1.59 4.97
CA THR A 74 10.43 -2.60 4.80
C THR A 74 10.96 -3.83 4.06
N GLN A 75 11.78 -3.61 3.04
CA GLN A 75 12.44 -4.69 2.31
C GLN A 75 13.38 -5.50 3.21
N GLU A 76 14.18 -4.85 4.05
CA GLU A 76 15.06 -5.52 5.01
C GLU A 76 14.27 -6.41 5.98
N LYS A 77 13.15 -5.90 6.52
CA LYS A 77 12.25 -6.68 7.38
C LYS A 77 11.67 -7.89 6.65
N LEU A 78 11.23 -7.70 5.41
CA LEU A 78 10.66 -8.77 4.61
C LEU A 78 11.71 -9.86 4.29
N HIS A 79 12.93 -9.47 3.98
CA HIS A 79 14.01 -10.45 3.74
C HIS A 79 14.29 -11.32 4.98
N ARG A 80 14.36 -10.72 6.18
CA ARG A 80 14.51 -11.47 7.43
C ARG A 80 13.32 -12.41 7.67
N ALA A 81 12.11 -11.95 7.46
CA ALA A 81 10.91 -12.75 7.60
C ALA A 81 10.92 -13.96 6.66
N ILE A 82 11.34 -13.77 5.40
CA ILE A 82 11.45 -14.86 4.43
C ILE A 82 12.48 -15.92 4.87
N ILE A 83 13.63 -15.52 5.41
CA ILE A 83 14.63 -16.45 5.92
C ILE A 83 14.02 -17.34 7.02
N ASN A 84 13.22 -16.75 7.93
CA ASN A 84 12.54 -17.51 8.98
C ASN A 84 11.47 -18.43 8.39
N LEU A 85 10.69 -17.95 7.42
CA LEU A 85 9.63 -18.70 6.76
C LEU A 85 10.16 -19.94 6.02
N VAL A 86 11.30 -19.84 5.36
CA VAL A 86 11.90 -20.96 4.60
C VAL A 86 12.17 -22.18 5.48
N SER A 87 12.48 -21.99 6.75
CA SER A 87 12.75 -23.08 7.70
C SER A 87 11.49 -23.81 8.19
N ILE A 88 10.28 -23.27 7.92
CA ILE A 88 9.02 -23.81 8.41
C ILE A 88 8.44 -24.80 7.37
N ASN A 89 8.31 -26.06 7.74
CA ASN A 89 7.86 -27.12 6.83
C ASN A 89 6.45 -27.67 7.18
N GLU A 90 5.73 -27.04 8.12
CA GLU A 90 4.38 -27.42 8.51
C GLU A 90 3.41 -26.25 8.38
N ILE A 91 2.22 -26.50 7.81
CA ILE A 91 1.20 -25.46 7.59
C ILE A 91 0.78 -24.82 8.92
N LYS A 92 0.60 -25.62 9.98
CA LYS A 92 0.19 -25.11 11.29
C LYS A 92 1.23 -24.12 11.85
N THR A 93 2.47 -24.53 11.88
CA THR A 93 3.61 -23.69 12.34
C THR A 93 3.75 -22.45 11.49
N LEU A 94 3.55 -22.57 10.16
CA LEU A 94 3.56 -21.42 9.23
C LEU A 94 2.47 -20.41 9.57
N VAL A 95 1.23 -20.86 9.79
CA VAL A 95 0.10 -19.98 10.15
C VAL A 95 0.34 -19.32 11.50
N GLU A 96 0.84 -20.06 12.49
CA GLU A 96 1.18 -19.51 13.81
C GLU A 96 2.27 -18.43 13.71
N TYR A 97 3.31 -18.66 12.93
CA TYR A 97 4.36 -17.66 12.68
C TYR A 97 3.80 -16.43 11.97
N MET A 98 3.02 -16.62 10.91
CA MET A 98 2.41 -15.51 10.17
C MET A 98 1.53 -14.62 11.04
N THR A 99 0.73 -15.24 11.92
CA THR A 99 -0.22 -14.49 12.76
C THR A 99 0.44 -13.80 13.95
N LYS A 100 1.51 -14.34 14.51
CA LYS A 100 2.11 -13.86 15.76
C LYS A 100 3.38 -13.05 15.57
N GLU A 101 4.31 -13.57 14.78
CA GLU A 101 5.67 -13.01 14.65
C GLU A 101 5.80 -12.15 13.40
N LEU A 102 5.38 -12.65 12.25
CA LEU A 102 5.48 -11.95 10.98
C LEU A 102 4.74 -10.61 10.99
N THR A 103 3.56 -10.53 11.66
CA THR A 103 2.82 -9.29 11.84
C THR A 103 3.68 -8.19 12.46
N LYS A 104 4.46 -8.54 13.50
CA LYS A 104 5.36 -7.60 14.19
C LYS A 104 6.57 -7.25 13.32
N GLU A 105 7.15 -8.25 12.64
CA GLU A 105 8.34 -8.07 11.82
C GLU A 105 8.10 -7.12 10.65
N ILE A 106 7.01 -7.30 9.90
CA ILE A 106 6.70 -6.45 8.74
C ILE A 106 5.88 -5.20 9.08
N GLY A 107 5.35 -5.13 10.30
CA GLY A 107 4.63 -3.95 10.80
C GLY A 107 3.21 -3.82 10.26
N VAL A 108 2.50 -4.94 10.09
CA VAL A 108 1.06 -4.99 9.83
C VAL A 108 0.32 -5.42 11.09
N ASP A 109 -0.97 -5.06 11.20
CA ASP A 109 -1.72 -5.36 12.42
C ASP A 109 -2.26 -6.78 12.44
N SER A 110 -2.52 -7.38 11.28
CA SER A 110 -2.98 -8.78 11.18
C SER A 110 -2.55 -9.44 9.88
N ILE A 111 -2.32 -10.76 9.95
CA ILE A 111 -2.15 -11.64 8.80
C ILE A 111 -2.99 -12.89 9.06
N LEU A 112 -3.88 -13.22 8.13
CA LEU A 112 -4.79 -14.37 8.24
C LEU A 112 -4.66 -15.23 6.99
N LEU A 113 -4.62 -16.56 7.19
CA LEU A 113 -4.84 -17.52 6.10
C LEU A 113 -6.34 -17.85 6.09
N VAL A 114 -7.02 -17.54 4.99
CA VAL A 114 -8.45 -17.72 4.81
C VAL A 114 -8.69 -18.75 3.71
N SER A 115 -9.57 -19.71 3.94
CA SER A 115 -9.86 -20.74 2.95
C SER A 115 -11.27 -21.30 3.11
N SER A 116 -11.86 -21.81 2.02
CA SER A 116 -13.05 -22.65 2.06
C SER A 116 -12.75 -24.12 2.36
N TYR A 117 -11.50 -24.47 2.61
CA TYR A 117 -11.12 -25.80 3.09
C TYR A 117 -11.48 -25.95 4.57
N GLN A 118 -12.44 -26.85 4.87
CA GLN A 118 -12.99 -26.98 6.22
C GLN A 118 -11.95 -27.25 7.32
N LYS A 119 -10.87 -27.96 6.99
CA LYS A 119 -9.82 -28.27 7.98
C LYS A 119 -8.85 -27.09 8.22
N ILE A 120 -9.02 -25.95 7.55
CA ILE A 120 -8.12 -24.80 7.70
C ILE A 120 -8.07 -24.28 9.14
N THR A 121 -9.18 -24.39 9.87
CA THR A 121 -9.29 -23.99 11.28
C THR A 121 -8.38 -24.82 12.21
N LYS A 122 -8.09 -26.08 11.86
CA LYS A 122 -7.15 -26.93 12.61
C LYS A 122 -5.71 -26.41 12.50
N PHE A 123 -5.42 -25.65 11.46
CA PHE A 123 -4.11 -25.02 11.26
C PHE A 123 -4.07 -23.58 11.79
N GLY A 124 -5.17 -23.08 12.40
CA GLY A 124 -5.26 -21.71 12.90
C GLY A 124 -5.68 -20.68 11.83
N GLY A 125 -6.10 -21.15 10.66
CA GLY A 125 -6.66 -20.30 9.61
C GLY A 125 -8.15 -20.00 9.84
N VAL A 126 -8.70 -19.10 9.05
CA VAL A 126 -10.09 -18.67 9.06
C VAL A 126 -10.87 -19.42 7.96
N PHE A 127 -11.94 -20.09 8.34
CA PHE A 127 -12.85 -20.69 7.38
C PHE A 127 -13.85 -19.66 6.88
N LEU A 128 -14.02 -19.60 5.56
CA LEU A 128 -15.04 -18.80 4.90
C LEU A 128 -15.69 -19.63 3.79
N GLU A 129 -17.01 -19.51 3.63
CA GLU A 129 -17.74 -20.22 2.61
C GLU A 129 -17.22 -19.89 1.20
N LYS A 130 -17.20 -20.89 0.32
CA LYS A 130 -16.64 -20.80 -1.04
C LYS A 130 -17.25 -19.65 -1.86
N GLU A 131 -18.56 -19.48 -1.76
CA GLU A 131 -19.28 -18.43 -2.48
C GLU A 131 -18.88 -17.05 -2.01
N LYS A 132 -18.78 -16.84 -0.70
CA LYS A 132 -18.33 -15.58 -0.11
C LYS A 132 -16.89 -15.26 -0.48
N LEU A 133 -16.02 -16.29 -0.43
CA LEU A 133 -14.62 -16.11 -0.79
C LEU A 133 -14.46 -15.72 -2.26
N ARG A 134 -15.22 -16.36 -3.16
CA ARG A 134 -15.24 -16.00 -4.57
C ARG A 134 -15.79 -14.62 -4.86
N LEU A 135 -16.78 -14.16 -4.12
CA LEU A 135 -17.28 -12.78 -4.23
C LEU A 135 -16.19 -11.75 -3.87
N ILE A 136 -15.39 -12.04 -2.85
CA ILE A 136 -14.31 -11.15 -2.40
C ILE A 136 -13.12 -11.16 -3.37
N THR A 137 -12.75 -12.36 -3.88
CA THR A 137 -11.56 -12.52 -4.73
C THR A 137 -11.85 -12.22 -6.21
N GLY A 138 -13.10 -12.25 -6.63
CA GLY A 138 -13.45 -12.26 -8.05
C GLY A 138 -12.89 -13.51 -8.76
N ASN A 139 -12.74 -13.41 -10.08
CA ASN A 139 -12.13 -14.49 -10.89
C ASN A 139 -10.63 -14.25 -11.17
N GLU A 140 -9.98 -13.42 -10.37
CA GLU A 140 -8.61 -12.99 -10.63
C GLU A 140 -7.61 -13.60 -9.62
N ASN A 141 -6.56 -14.23 -10.13
CA ASN A 141 -5.39 -14.68 -9.34
C ASN A 141 -4.45 -13.50 -9.06
N LYS A 142 -4.91 -12.47 -8.40
CA LYS A 142 -4.16 -11.22 -8.20
C LYS A 142 -4.14 -10.79 -6.73
N ILE A 143 -3.38 -9.75 -6.49
CA ILE A 143 -3.35 -9.04 -5.22
C ILE A 143 -4.35 -7.91 -5.30
N ILE A 144 -5.26 -7.85 -4.33
CA ILE A 144 -6.22 -6.75 -4.17
C ILE A 144 -5.72 -5.85 -3.04
N LEU A 145 -5.47 -4.58 -3.34
CA LEU A 145 -5.08 -3.57 -2.37
C LEU A 145 -6.20 -2.55 -2.26
N ASP A 146 -6.83 -2.47 -1.10
CA ASP A 146 -7.96 -1.57 -0.94
C ASP A 146 -8.02 -0.91 0.44
N ALA A 147 -8.75 0.21 0.51
CA ALA A 147 -9.21 0.77 1.76
C ALA A 147 -10.51 0.05 2.15
N VAL A 148 -10.58 -0.44 3.37
CA VAL A 148 -11.77 -1.10 3.88
C VAL A 148 -12.69 -0.01 4.42
N ASP A 149 -13.77 0.27 3.69
CA ASP A 149 -14.82 1.19 4.15
C ASP A 149 -15.88 0.46 4.98
N ASP A 150 -16.14 -0.82 4.68
CA ASP A 150 -17.03 -1.72 5.43
C ASP A 150 -16.26 -2.89 6.06
N ASP A 151 -16.81 -3.46 7.14
CA ASP A 151 -16.19 -4.59 7.82
C ASP A 151 -16.25 -5.84 6.94
N LEU A 152 -15.10 -6.25 6.38
CA LEU A 152 -14.99 -7.51 5.65
C LEU A 152 -15.08 -8.68 6.64
N GLU A 153 -15.96 -9.65 6.37
CA GLU A 153 -16.14 -10.86 7.21
C GLU A 153 -14.83 -11.59 7.51
N ILE A 154 -13.83 -11.47 6.65
CA ILE A 154 -12.48 -12.04 6.81
C ILE A 154 -11.86 -11.62 8.16
N PHE A 155 -12.10 -10.40 8.60
CA PHE A 155 -11.50 -9.83 9.80
C PHE A 155 -12.38 -9.90 11.05
N ASN A 156 -13.54 -10.60 11.01
CA ASN A 156 -14.45 -10.70 12.15
C ASN A 156 -13.83 -11.35 13.40
N SER A 157 -12.79 -12.16 13.23
CA SER A 157 -12.06 -12.77 14.36
C SER A 157 -11.09 -11.80 15.04
N ILE A 158 -10.92 -10.60 14.53
CA ILE A 158 -9.96 -9.61 15.03
C ILE A 158 -10.70 -8.59 15.91
N PRO A 159 -10.19 -8.28 17.13
CA PRO A 159 -10.89 -7.41 18.09
C PRO A 159 -10.78 -5.91 17.79
N TYR A 160 -10.35 -5.52 16.59
CA TYR A 160 -10.17 -4.13 16.19
C TYR A 160 -10.50 -3.91 14.71
N LYS A 161 -10.88 -2.68 14.37
CA LYS A 161 -11.25 -2.31 13.00
C LYS A 161 -10.02 -2.23 12.08
N ILE A 162 -10.14 -2.85 10.91
CA ILE A 162 -9.17 -2.77 9.81
C ILE A 162 -9.60 -1.65 8.85
N TYR A 163 -8.68 -0.76 8.51
CA TYR A 163 -8.93 0.38 7.61
C TYR A 163 -8.31 0.20 6.21
N SER A 164 -7.39 -0.72 6.07
CA SER A 164 -6.87 -1.10 4.75
C SER A 164 -6.40 -2.55 4.75
N ASN A 165 -6.51 -3.20 3.61
CA ASN A 165 -6.11 -4.59 3.44
C ASN A 165 -5.29 -4.82 2.17
N ALA A 166 -4.55 -5.94 2.18
CA ALA A 166 -3.98 -6.55 0.99
C ALA A 166 -4.41 -8.02 0.97
N LEU A 167 -5.17 -8.41 -0.03
CA LEU A 167 -5.64 -9.77 -0.22
C LEU A 167 -4.76 -10.45 -1.26
N CYS A 168 -3.99 -11.44 -0.83
CA CYS A 168 -3.08 -12.23 -1.66
C CYS A 168 -3.77 -13.56 -2.02
N ILE A 169 -4.36 -13.65 -3.20
CA ILE A 169 -5.13 -14.81 -3.64
C ILE A 169 -4.18 -15.97 -3.92
N LEU A 170 -4.43 -17.11 -3.30
CA LEU A 170 -3.63 -18.32 -3.45
C LEU A 170 -4.18 -19.19 -4.58
N ASP A 171 -3.29 -19.99 -5.18
CA ASP A 171 -3.64 -20.99 -6.17
C ASP A 171 -4.54 -22.07 -5.54
N GLU A 172 -5.68 -22.40 -6.16
CA GLU A 172 -6.59 -23.44 -5.67
C GLU A 172 -5.91 -24.81 -5.54
N SER A 173 -4.82 -25.06 -6.29
CA SER A 173 -4.05 -26.29 -6.18
C SER A 173 -3.44 -26.52 -4.78
N ILE A 174 -3.30 -25.49 -3.93
CA ILE A 174 -2.69 -25.61 -2.60
C ILE A 174 -3.61 -26.39 -1.64
N PHE A 175 -4.87 -25.99 -1.53
CA PHE A 175 -5.86 -26.59 -0.63
C PHE A 175 -6.99 -27.33 -1.36
N ASN A 176 -6.97 -27.37 -2.70
CA ASN A 176 -8.06 -27.80 -3.59
C ASN A 176 -9.35 -27.00 -3.40
N GLU A 177 -9.24 -25.82 -2.81
CA GLU A 177 -10.33 -24.90 -2.54
C GLU A 177 -9.81 -23.45 -2.62
N PRO A 178 -10.68 -22.48 -2.95
CA PRO A 178 -10.32 -21.06 -2.93
C PRO A 178 -9.70 -20.66 -1.60
N SER A 179 -8.62 -19.94 -1.66
CA SER A 179 -7.86 -19.53 -0.48
C SER A 179 -7.14 -18.21 -0.71
N LEU A 180 -6.90 -17.46 0.33
CA LEU A 180 -6.12 -16.23 0.28
C LEU A 180 -5.36 -15.98 1.58
N ILE A 181 -4.35 -15.13 1.52
CA ILE A 181 -3.74 -14.50 2.69
C ILE A 181 -4.23 -13.07 2.76
N ALA A 182 -4.85 -12.70 3.88
CA ALA A 182 -5.32 -11.36 4.15
C ALA A 182 -4.37 -10.65 5.11
N LEU A 183 -3.77 -9.55 4.65
CA LEU A 183 -3.01 -8.63 5.49
C LEU A 183 -3.93 -7.46 5.83
N GLY A 184 -4.05 -7.14 7.11
CA GLY A 184 -4.90 -6.04 7.59
C GLY A 184 -4.11 -5.01 8.37
N SER A 185 -4.49 -3.74 8.22
CA SER A 185 -3.90 -2.65 9.00
C SER A 185 -4.96 -1.70 9.56
N LYS A 186 -4.71 -1.23 10.79
CA LYS A 186 -5.42 -0.11 11.43
C LYS A 186 -5.16 1.24 10.76
N GLN A 187 -4.22 1.29 9.83
CA GLN A 187 -3.86 2.49 9.09
C GLN A 187 -4.14 2.29 7.59
N LYS A 188 -4.29 3.37 6.85
CA LYS A 188 -4.48 3.32 5.38
C LYS A 188 -3.13 3.14 4.66
N ILE A 189 -2.37 2.08 4.99
CA ILE A 189 -1.03 1.82 4.43
C ILE A 189 -1.09 1.11 3.07
N PHE A 190 -2.08 0.23 2.84
CA PHE A 190 -2.25 -0.51 1.59
C PHE A 190 -2.98 0.29 0.50
N PHE A 191 -3.19 1.59 0.74
CA PHE A 191 -3.88 2.45 -0.19
C PHE A 191 -2.91 3.06 -1.21
N LYS A 192 -3.34 3.19 -2.49
CA LYS A 192 -2.58 3.79 -3.60
C LYS A 192 -1.28 3.04 -3.98
N ASN A 193 -1.32 1.71 -4.01
CA ASN A 193 -0.21 0.86 -4.47
C ASN A 193 1.14 1.10 -3.77
N LYS A 194 1.16 1.71 -2.59
CA LYS A 194 2.39 1.81 -1.80
C LYS A 194 2.81 0.42 -1.33
N GLY A 195 4.02 0.02 -1.70
CA GLY A 195 4.56 -1.29 -1.35
C GLY A 195 4.00 -2.47 -2.16
N ALA A 196 3.25 -2.24 -3.24
CA ALA A 196 2.68 -3.28 -4.08
C ALA A 196 3.71 -4.31 -4.56
N GLU A 197 4.91 -3.85 -4.92
CA GLU A 197 6.02 -4.72 -5.34
C GLU A 197 6.47 -5.67 -4.22
N LEU A 198 6.58 -5.16 -2.98
CA LEU A 198 6.98 -5.98 -1.83
C LEU A 198 5.89 -7.00 -1.45
N ILE A 199 4.62 -6.60 -1.54
CA ILE A 199 3.48 -7.50 -1.30
C ILE A 199 3.42 -8.56 -2.41
N SER A 200 3.66 -8.18 -3.66
CA SER A 200 3.72 -9.12 -4.79
C SER A 200 4.83 -10.15 -4.60
N PHE A 201 6.01 -9.72 -4.19
CA PHE A 201 7.11 -10.61 -3.89
C PHE A 201 6.78 -11.56 -2.72
N PHE A 202 6.22 -11.04 -1.63
CA PHE A 202 5.77 -11.84 -0.50
C PHE A 202 4.70 -12.86 -0.91
N HIS A 203 3.71 -12.45 -1.71
CA HIS A 203 2.66 -13.32 -2.23
C HIS A 203 3.25 -14.49 -3.03
N GLU A 204 4.12 -14.21 -4.01
CA GLU A 204 4.72 -15.26 -4.82
C GLU A 204 5.58 -16.22 -3.98
N PHE A 205 6.32 -15.68 -3.01
CA PHE A 205 7.10 -16.49 -2.09
C PHE A 205 6.20 -17.45 -1.29
N ILE A 206 5.18 -16.92 -0.60
CA ILE A 206 4.28 -17.75 0.23
C ILE A 206 3.53 -18.77 -0.61
N LYS A 207 3.08 -18.41 -1.80
CA LYS A 207 2.41 -19.32 -2.72
C LYS A 207 3.30 -20.53 -3.06
N GLN A 208 4.57 -20.29 -3.41
CA GLN A 208 5.51 -21.35 -3.70
C GLN A 208 5.87 -22.18 -2.46
N HIS A 209 6.03 -21.52 -1.32
CA HIS A 209 6.38 -22.19 -0.08
C HIS A 209 5.26 -23.13 0.41
N LEU A 210 4.01 -22.68 0.36
CA LEU A 210 2.84 -23.53 0.67
C LEU A 210 2.72 -24.74 -0.28
N LYS A 211 3.00 -24.56 -1.58
CA LYS A 211 3.05 -25.70 -2.53
C LYS A 211 4.12 -26.71 -2.14
N ASN A 212 5.31 -26.24 -1.75
CA ASN A 212 6.39 -27.11 -1.33
C ASN A 212 6.05 -27.89 -0.05
N ILE A 213 5.47 -27.22 0.97
CA ILE A 213 5.01 -27.89 2.20
C ILE A 213 3.99 -28.96 1.88
N LYS A 214 3.00 -28.67 1.03
CA LYS A 214 2.01 -29.64 0.61
C LYS A 214 2.64 -30.87 -0.07
N ASN A 215 3.52 -30.65 -1.00
CA ASN A 215 4.18 -31.74 -1.75
C ASN A 215 5.02 -32.64 -0.82
N ASN A 216 5.68 -32.06 0.17
CA ASN A 216 6.47 -32.83 1.15
C ASN A 216 5.61 -33.60 2.16
N CYS A 217 4.33 -33.22 2.38
CA CYS A 217 3.42 -33.93 3.24
C CYS A 217 2.70 -35.12 2.56
N TYR A 218 2.74 -35.20 1.23
CA TYR A 218 2.02 -36.22 0.44
C TYR A 218 2.95 -37.01 -0.49
N GLY A 219 4.27 -36.82 -0.42
CA GLY A 219 5.30 -37.63 -1.07
C GLY A 219 5.96 -38.54 -0.03
#